data_4883d2515d01d13769ed352b931b46fd
#
_entry.id   4883d2515d01d13769ed352b931b46fd
#
_cell.length_a   1.000
_cell.length_b   1.000
_cell.length_c   1.000
_cell.angle_alpha   90.00
_cell.angle_beta   90.00
_cell.angle_gamma   90.00
#
_symmetry.space_group_name_H-M   'P 1'
#
loop_
_entity.id
_entity.type
_entity.pdbx_description
1 polymer ?
#
loop_
_entity_poly.entity_id
_entity_poly.type
_entity_poly.pdbx_seq_one_letter_code
_entity_poly.pdbx_strand_id
1 'polypeptide(L)'
;MTDATFLAAEMAAIGMGLDKDTFTSKMQGGPHLLAPTASDLLKFDVGTAFASFHYDLNFITIHGKSRYPGLFLWTREWEKQPVKIPAGCLLLQSGIMFEQLTGGYVMAGYHEVVYTDKTKEVVDQKLEENKNGANNIMWRISSTLFGHLRYNVDLTPIEEMKHLHNQENIAAGKYPSMTAHEKLMEELKAINLAPKMSIEEAVGGTGETN
;
A
#
# COMPACT_ATOMS: atom_id res chain seq x y z
N MET A 1 -8.40 -4.71 10.83
CA MET A 1 -7.23 -4.41 9.98
C MET A 1 -6.28 -3.44 10.67
N THR A 2 -6.74 -2.35 11.28
CA THR A 2 -5.86 -1.39 11.99
C THR A 2 -4.99 -2.07 13.04
N ASP A 3 -5.57 -2.87 13.96
CA ASP A 3 -4.80 -3.58 14.99
C ASP A 3 -3.74 -4.51 14.37
N ALA A 4 -4.09 -5.20 13.27
CA ALA A 4 -3.15 -6.04 12.55
C ALA A 4 -1.99 -5.24 11.93
N THR A 5 -2.24 -4.01 11.47
CA THR A 5 -1.19 -3.12 10.94
C THR A 5 -0.23 -2.69 12.05
N PHE A 6 -0.74 -2.31 13.21
CA PHE A 6 0.09 -1.94 14.37
C PHE A 6 0.90 -3.13 14.89
N LEU A 7 0.25 -4.29 15.01
CA LEU A 7 0.96 -5.52 15.41
C LEU A 7 2.08 -5.90 14.43
N ALA A 8 1.83 -5.77 13.12
CA ALA A 8 2.85 -6.04 12.11
C ALA A 8 4.04 -5.06 12.22
N ALA A 9 3.76 -3.78 12.48
CA ALA A 9 4.79 -2.77 12.70
C ALA A 9 5.62 -3.05 13.97
N GLU A 10 4.97 -3.48 15.06
CA GLU A 10 5.64 -3.91 16.29
C GLU A 10 6.54 -5.14 16.05
N MET A 11 6.01 -6.16 15.36
CA MET A 11 6.78 -7.35 15.01
C MET A 11 7.97 -7.02 14.09
N ALA A 12 7.79 -6.10 13.15
CA ALA A 12 8.87 -5.66 12.27
C ALA A 12 9.98 -4.94 13.05
N ALA A 13 9.64 -4.06 13.99
CA ALA A 13 10.63 -3.39 14.86
C ALA A 13 11.43 -4.41 15.65
N ILE A 14 10.77 -5.34 16.34
CA ILE A 14 11.42 -6.42 17.11
C ILE A 14 12.32 -7.27 16.21
N GLY A 15 11.83 -7.65 15.02
CA GLY A 15 12.59 -8.48 14.07
C GLY A 15 13.85 -7.78 13.52
N MET A 16 13.90 -6.46 13.57
CA MET A 16 15.05 -5.64 13.17
C MET A 16 15.95 -5.25 14.35
N GLY A 17 15.67 -5.73 15.57
CA GLY A 17 16.43 -5.40 16.76
C GLY A 17 16.17 -4.02 17.34
N LEU A 18 15.05 -3.40 16.97
CA LEU A 18 14.61 -2.10 17.47
C LEU A 18 13.64 -2.25 18.65
N ASP A 19 13.42 -1.16 19.37
CA ASP A 19 12.37 -1.12 20.38
C ASP A 19 11.00 -1.36 19.71
N LYS A 20 10.15 -2.14 20.36
CA LYS A 20 8.88 -2.60 19.82
C LYS A 20 7.95 -1.47 19.33
N ASP A 21 8.03 -0.31 19.96
CA ASP A 21 7.22 0.87 19.64
C ASP A 21 7.87 1.85 18.66
N THR A 22 9.06 1.53 18.13
CA THR A 22 9.79 2.38 17.18
C THR A 22 8.93 2.82 16.00
N PHE A 23 8.19 1.91 15.40
CA PHE A 23 7.31 2.24 14.27
C PHE A 23 5.90 2.63 14.73
N THR A 24 5.33 1.93 15.71
CA THR A 24 3.96 2.18 16.16
C THR A 24 3.79 3.57 16.77
N SER A 25 4.81 4.08 17.49
CA SER A 25 4.82 5.46 17.99
C SER A 25 4.77 6.51 16.87
N LYS A 26 5.34 6.22 15.71
CA LYS A 26 5.30 7.07 14.50
C LYS A 26 3.98 6.98 13.76
N MET A 27 3.29 5.84 13.86
CA MET A 27 1.99 5.57 13.23
C MET A 27 0.81 6.12 14.05
N GLN A 28 0.93 6.15 15.38
CA GLN A 28 -0.14 6.59 16.27
C GLN A 28 -0.62 8.01 15.91
N GLY A 29 -1.90 8.16 15.58
CA GLY A 29 -2.48 9.42 15.10
C GLY A 29 -2.14 9.74 13.63
N GLY A 30 -1.57 8.80 12.89
CA GLY A 30 -1.38 8.92 11.44
C GLY A 30 -2.70 8.86 10.67
N PRO A 31 -2.75 9.38 9.44
CA PRO A 31 -3.96 9.43 8.60
C PRO A 31 -4.21 8.07 7.90
N HIS A 32 -4.45 7.02 8.69
CA HIS A 32 -4.74 5.71 8.14
C HIS A 32 -5.99 5.72 7.27
N LEU A 33 -5.93 5.08 6.10
CA LEU A 33 -7.00 5.06 5.12
C LEU A 33 -7.47 3.64 4.83
N LEU A 34 -8.74 3.35 5.11
CA LEU A 34 -9.40 2.15 4.61
C LEU A 34 -10.05 2.46 3.27
N ALA A 35 -9.57 1.83 2.22
CA ALA A 35 -10.04 2.01 0.84
C ALA A 35 -10.60 0.69 0.28
N PRO A 36 -11.90 0.42 0.45
CA PRO A 36 -12.54 -0.66 -0.27
C PRO A 36 -12.67 -0.28 -1.74
N THR A 37 -12.22 -1.17 -2.63
CA THR A 37 -12.34 -1.01 -4.07
C THR A 37 -13.17 -2.12 -4.67
N ALA A 38 -13.90 -1.83 -5.75
CA ALA A 38 -14.74 -2.80 -6.43
C ALA A 38 -14.66 -2.61 -7.95
N SER A 39 -14.44 -3.71 -8.69
CA SER A 39 -14.43 -3.73 -10.15
C SER A 39 -15.47 -4.72 -10.66
N ASP A 40 -16.35 -4.27 -11.54
CA ASP A 40 -17.34 -5.12 -12.20
C ASP A 40 -16.67 -5.90 -13.34
N LEU A 41 -16.37 -7.17 -13.07
CA LEU A 41 -15.64 -8.03 -14.00
C LEU A 41 -16.40 -8.34 -15.31
N LEU A 42 -17.68 -8.04 -15.39
CA LEU A 42 -18.46 -8.19 -16.61
C LEU A 42 -18.29 -7.03 -17.60
N LYS A 43 -17.68 -5.93 -17.16
CA LYS A 43 -17.50 -4.71 -17.97
C LYS A 43 -16.11 -4.56 -18.57
N PHE A 44 -15.20 -5.48 -18.25
CA PHE A 44 -13.80 -5.37 -18.64
C PHE A 44 -13.31 -6.63 -19.33
N ASP A 45 -12.32 -6.46 -20.19
CA ASP A 45 -11.68 -7.54 -20.92
C ASP A 45 -10.36 -7.98 -20.27
N VAL A 46 -9.89 -9.18 -20.65
CA VAL A 46 -8.56 -9.68 -20.28
C VAL A 46 -7.49 -8.68 -20.72
N GLY A 47 -6.54 -8.43 -19.81
CA GLY A 47 -5.49 -7.41 -19.98
C GLY A 47 -5.81 -6.07 -19.33
N THR A 48 -7.07 -5.82 -18.90
CA THR A 48 -7.41 -4.58 -18.17
C THR A 48 -6.66 -4.52 -16.83
N ALA A 49 -5.90 -3.45 -16.62
CA ALA A 49 -5.28 -3.15 -15.34
C ALA A 49 -6.25 -2.39 -14.44
N PHE A 50 -6.63 -3.01 -13.30
CA PHE A 50 -7.41 -2.34 -12.26
C PHE A 50 -6.54 -1.51 -11.33
N ALA A 51 -5.29 -1.90 -11.16
CA ALA A 51 -4.22 -1.10 -10.59
C ALA A 51 -2.94 -1.42 -11.37
N SER A 52 -2.36 -0.42 -12.03
CA SER A 52 -1.13 -0.55 -12.79
C SER A 52 0.06 -0.82 -11.86
N PHE A 53 1.16 -1.28 -12.41
CA PHE A 53 2.40 -1.51 -11.69
C PHE A 53 2.84 -0.28 -10.86
N HIS A 54 2.94 -0.44 -9.53
CA HIS A 54 3.29 0.61 -8.58
C HIS A 54 3.78 0.03 -7.24
N TYR A 55 4.24 0.87 -6.36
CA TYR A 55 4.38 0.64 -4.93
C TYR A 55 3.45 1.59 -4.15
N ASP A 56 3.18 1.26 -2.90
CA ASP A 56 2.33 2.09 -2.05
C ASP A 56 3.11 3.26 -1.42
N LEU A 57 2.43 4.40 -1.29
CA LEU A 57 3.02 5.66 -0.79
C LEU A 57 3.13 5.76 0.73
N ASN A 58 2.53 4.82 1.44
CA ASN A 58 2.44 4.80 2.90
C ASN A 58 3.57 3.98 3.55
N PHE A 59 3.39 3.60 4.82
CA PHE A 59 4.34 2.79 5.58
C PHE A 59 4.11 1.29 5.40
N ILE A 60 2.93 0.79 5.78
CA ILE A 60 2.53 -0.62 5.63
C ILE A 60 1.11 -0.67 5.08
N THR A 61 0.90 -1.51 4.08
CA THR A 61 -0.43 -1.81 3.55
C THR A 61 -0.87 -3.21 3.98
N ILE A 62 -2.15 -3.33 4.32
CA ILE A 62 -2.80 -4.63 4.55
C ILE A 62 -3.90 -4.82 3.52
N HIS A 63 -3.81 -5.93 2.77
CA HIS A 63 -4.84 -6.34 1.84
C HIS A 63 -5.67 -7.50 2.40
N GLY A 64 -6.98 -7.35 2.33
CA GLY A 64 -7.93 -8.45 2.48
C GLY A 64 -7.93 -9.35 1.24
N LYS A 65 -8.32 -10.61 1.44
CA LYS A 65 -8.41 -11.58 0.35
C LYS A 65 -9.53 -11.19 -0.63
N SER A 66 -9.19 -11.03 -1.90
CA SER A 66 -10.18 -10.97 -2.99
C SER A 66 -10.69 -12.38 -3.34
N ARG A 67 -11.95 -12.45 -3.85
CA ARG A 67 -12.56 -13.68 -4.35
C ARG A 67 -12.05 -14.09 -5.73
N TYR A 68 -11.42 -13.17 -6.44
CA TYR A 68 -10.93 -13.35 -7.82
C TYR A 68 -9.41 -13.15 -7.86
N PRO A 69 -8.69 -13.93 -8.69
CA PRO A 69 -7.25 -13.74 -8.91
C PRO A 69 -6.97 -12.40 -9.61
N GLY A 70 -5.70 -12.12 -9.86
CA GLY A 70 -5.25 -10.95 -10.63
C GLY A 70 -4.28 -10.05 -9.88
N LEU A 71 -4.02 -10.26 -8.59
CA LEU A 71 -2.94 -9.57 -7.88
C LEU A 71 -1.62 -10.26 -8.18
N PHE A 72 -0.62 -9.47 -8.58
CA PHE A 72 0.77 -9.87 -8.78
C PHE A 72 1.69 -8.98 -7.97
N LEU A 73 2.81 -9.55 -7.53
CA LEU A 73 3.91 -8.81 -6.92
C LEU A 73 5.21 -9.11 -7.67
N TRP A 74 6.24 -8.27 -7.46
CA TRP A 74 7.59 -8.49 -7.95
C TRP A 74 8.52 -8.81 -6.79
N THR A 75 9.32 -9.86 -6.97
CA THR A 75 10.39 -10.24 -6.04
C THR A 75 11.55 -9.23 -6.14
N ARG A 76 12.55 -9.38 -5.27
CA ARG A 76 13.80 -8.58 -5.37
C ARG A 76 14.55 -8.80 -6.68
N GLU A 77 14.40 -9.97 -7.27
CA GLU A 77 14.98 -10.36 -8.57
C GLU A 77 14.13 -9.88 -9.75
N TRP A 78 13.11 -9.07 -9.50
CA TRP A 78 12.17 -8.56 -10.50
C TRP A 78 11.36 -9.63 -11.22
N GLU A 79 11.14 -10.76 -10.56
CA GLU A 79 10.24 -11.79 -11.04
C GLU A 79 8.80 -11.50 -10.64
N LYS A 80 7.90 -11.51 -11.63
CA LYS A 80 6.48 -11.34 -11.42
C LYS A 80 5.85 -12.62 -10.88
N GLN A 81 5.23 -12.55 -9.70
CA GLN A 81 4.61 -13.68 -9.02
C GLN A 81 3.13 -13.44 -8.74
N PRO A 82 2.24 -14.40 -9.04
CA PRO A 82 0.83 -14.30 -8.68
C PRO A 82 0.65 -14.47 -7.18
N VAL A 83 -0.18 -13.62 -6.59
CA VAL A 83 -0.48 -13.66 -5.15
C VAL A 83 -1.73 -14.46 -4.87
N LYS A 84 -1.62 -15.44 -3.96
CA LYS A 84 -2.75 -16.18 -3.42
C LYS A 84 -2.75 -16.06 -1.91
N ILE A 85 -3.68 -15.26 -1.36
CA ILE A 85 -3.84 -15.10 0.08
C ILE A 85 -4.60 -16.32 0.63
N PRO A 86 -4.06 -17.09 1.57
CA PRO A 86 -4.76 -18.20 2.21
C PRO A 86 -6.03 -17.76 2.93
N ALA A 87 -6.94 -18.68 3.21
CA ALA A 87 -8.12 -18.37 4.02
C ALA A 87 -7.69 -18.00 5.45
N GLY A 88 -8.31 -16.96 6.01
CA GLY A 88 -7.98 -16.46 7.35
C GLY A 88 -6.71 -15.61 7.44
N CYS A 89 -6.00 -15.39 6.31
CA CYS A 89 -4.80 -14.58 6.26
C CYS A 89 -5.06 -13.20 5.63
N LEU A 90 -4.19 -12.26 5.96
CA LEU A 90 -4.06 -10.94 5.32
C LEU A 90 -2.71 -10.88 4.61
N LEU A 91 -2.62 -10.13 3.53
CA LEU A 91 -1.35 -9.81 2.88
C LEU A 91 -0.82 -8.50 3.45
N LEU A 92 0.41 -8.53 3.92
CA LEU A 92 1.17 -7.34 4.34
C LEU A 92 2.10 -6.93 3.21
N GLN A 93 2.19 -5.62 3.00
CA GLN A 93 3.05 -5.04 1.97
C GLN A 93 3.74 -3.78 2.51
N SER A 94 5.04 -3.67 2.28
CA SER A 94 5.84 -2.50 2.61
C SER A 94 5.58 -1.37 1.62
N GLY A 95 5.39 -0.16 2.11
CA GLY A 95 5.34 1.05 1.29
C GLY A 95 6.69 1.78 1.24
N ILE A 96 6.75 2.86 0.46
CA ILE A 96 7.98 3.63 0.24
C ILE A 96 8.52 4.29 1.53
N MET A 97 7.64 4.67 2.47
CA MET A 97 8.07 5.25 3.74
C MET A 97 8.75 4.22 4.64
N PHE A 98 8.40 2.93 4.51
CA PHE A 98 9.11 1.86 5.21
C PHE A 98 10.51 1.65 4.61
N GLU A 99 10.61 1.65 3.28
CA GLU A 99 11.90 1.59 2.60
C GLU A 99 12.82 2.73 3.05
N GLN A 100 12.29 3.95 3.09
CA GLN A 100 13.07 5.13 3.46
C GLN A 100 13.54 5.07 4.91
N LEU A 101 12.65 4.79 5.88
CA LEU A 101 13.01 4.67 7.30
C LEU A 101 14.04 3.58 7.59
N THR A 102 14.03 2.51 6.79
CA THR A 102 14.97 1.38 6.95
C THR A 102 16.22 1.53 6.07
N GLY A 103 16.42 2.67 5.41
CA GLY A 103 17.56 2.89 4.52
C GLY A 103 17.68 1.84 3.42
N GLY A 104 16.55 1.34 2.91
CA GLY A 104 16.47 0.33 1.86
C GLY A 104 16.69 -1.12 2.34
N TYR A 105 16.74 -1.38 3.64
CA TYR A 105 16.77 -2.75 4.17
C TYR A 105 15.47 -3.48 3.83
N VAL A 106 14.33 -2.85 4.08
CA VAL A 106 13.03 -3.28 3.58
C VAL A 106 12.71 -2.48 2.32
N MET A 107 12.57 -3.16 1.19
CA MET A 107 12.19 -2.50 -0.05
C MET A 107 10.67 -2.32 -0.14
N ALA A 108 10.23 -1.28 -0.81
CA ALA A 108 8.82 -1.10 -1.16
C ALA A 108 8.34 -2.25 -2.05
N GLY A 109 7.14 -2.75 -1.76
CA GLY A 109 6.55 -3.88 -2.47
C GLY A 109 5.88 -3.45 -3.77
N TYR A 110 6.49 -3.76 -4.91
CA TYR A 110 5.90 -3.48 -6.22
C TYR A 110 4.81 -4.50 -6.56
N HIS A 111 3.68 -4.02 -7.03
CA HIS A 111 2.54 -4.85 -7.34
C HIS A 111 1.63 -4.26 -8.42
N GLU A 112 0.73 -5.09 -8.95
CA GLU A 112 -0.33 -4.68 -9.85
C GLU A 112 -1.56 -5.58 -9.71
N VAL A 113 -2.70 -5.12 -10.21
CA VAL A 113 -3.93 -5.90 -10.30
C VAL A 113 -4.42 -5.89 -11.74
N VAL A 114 -4.46 -7.07 -12.37
CA VAL A 114 -4.82 -7.23 -13.79
C VAL A 114 -5.93 -8.26 -13.93
N TYR A 115 -6.86 -8.01 -14.87
CA TYR A 115 -7.83 -8.99 -15.31
C TYR A 115 -7.15 -9.99 -16.26
N THR A 116 -6.89 -11.19 -15.77
CA THR A 116 -6.18 -12.25 -16.52
C THR A 116 -7.13 -13.28 -17.08
N ASP A 117 -6.64 -14.14 -17.99
CA ASP A 117 -7.39 -15.32 -18.46
C ASP A 117 -7.87 -16.17 -17.29
N LYS A 118 -7.03 -16.37 -16.28
CA LYS A 118 -7.42 -17.09 -15.05
C LYS A 118 -8.55 -16.40 -14.28
N THR A 119 -8.59 -15.07 -14.28
CA THR A 119 -9.69 -14.31 -13.69
C THR A 119 -10.97 -14.57 -14.48
N LYS A 120 -10.88 -14.55 -15.82
CA LYS A 120 -11.98 -14.83 -16.72
C LYS A 120 -12.52 -16.24 -16.56
N GLU A 121 -11.66 -17.25 -16.48
CA GLU A 121 -12.06 -18.65 -16.22
C GLU A 121 -12.92 -18.76 -14.95
N VAL A 122 -12.48 -18.10 -13.86
CA VAL A 122 -13.23 -18.10 -12.58
C VAL A 122 -14.57 -17.36 -12.70
N VAL A 123 -14.64 -16.28 -13.50
CA VAL A 123 -15.89 -15.56 -13.77
C VAL A 123 -16.84 -16.45 -14.57
N ASP A 124 -16.38 -17.05 -15.66
CA ASP A 124 -17.16 -17.92 -16.54
C ASP A 124 -17.70 -19.13 -15.77
N GLN A 125 -16.88 -19.76 -14.93
CA GLN A 125 -17.32 -20.86 -14.07
C GLN A 125 -18.44 -20.42 -13.11
N LYS A 126 -18.30 -19.26 -12.46
CA LYS A 126 -19.32 -18.75 -11.55
C LYS A 126 -20.62 -18.36 -12.26
N LEU A 127 -20.55 -17.84 -13.46
CA LEU A 127 -21.72 -17.57 -14.30
C LEU A 127 -22.46 -18.85 -14.65
N GLU A 128 -21.72 -19.91 -14.98
CA GLU A 128 -22.28 -21.23 -15.28
C GLU A 128 -22.97 -21.84 -14.05
N GLU A 129 -22.31 -21.79 -12.87
CA GLU A 129 -22.86 -22.25 -11.58
C GLU A 129 -24.13 -21.48 -11.19
N ASN A 130 -24.26 -20.20 -11.56
CA ASN A 130 -25.38 -19.31 -11.24
C ASN A 130 -26.46 -19.22 -12.30
N LYS A 131 -26.43 -20.02 -13.37
CA LYS A 131 -27.40 -19.97 -14.48
C LYS A 131 -28.87 -20.00 -14.05
N ASN A 132 -29.18 -20.57 -12.89
CA ASN A 132 -30.55 -20.67 -12.33
C ASN A 132 -30.79 -19.62 -11.22
N GLY A 133 -29.88 -18.72 -10.92
CA GLY A 133 -29.94 -17.72 -9.85
C GLY A 133 -30.05 -16.29 -10.37
N ALA A 134 -30.80 -15.45 -9.66
CA ALA A 134 -31.15 -14.09 -10.05
C ALA A 134 -30.01 -13.06 -10.01
N ASN A 135 -28.77 -13.41 -9.64
CA ASN A 135 -27.70 -12.47 -9.40
C ASN A 135 -26.38 -12.83 -10.10
N ASN A 136 -26.25 -12.40 -11.36
CA ASN A 136 -24.99 -12.49 -12.12
C ASN A 136 -24.04 -11.31 -11.81
N ILE A 137 -23.88 -10.96 -10.52
CA ILE A 137 -22.99 -9.87 -10.10
C ILE A 137 -21.60 -10.42 -9.86
N MET A 138 -20.63 -10.06 -10.73
CA MET A 138 -19.24 -10.53 -10.68
C MET A 138 -18.30 -9.39 -10.26
N TRP A 139 -18.44 -8.94 -9.02
CA TRP A 139 -17.59 -7.88 -8.47
C TRP A 139 -16.32 -8.42 -7.83
N ARG A 140 -15.18 -7.94 -8.32
CA ARG A 140 -13.90 -8.09 -7.61
C ARG A 140 -13.82 -7.01 -6.53
N ILE A 141 -14.00 -7.43 -5.30
CA ILE A 141 -13.90 -6.51 -4.15
C ILE A 141 -12.55 -6.76 -3.45
N SER A 142 -11.85 -5.69 -3.13
CA SER A 142 -10.65 -5.69 -2.29
C SER A 142 -10.84 -4.67 -1.18
N SER A 143 -10.50 -5.06 0.05
CA SER A 143 -10.42 -4.13 1.18
C SER A 143 -8.94 -3.90 1.48
N THR A 144 -8.48 -2.68 1.32
CA THR A 144 -7.09 -2.31 1.54
C THR A 144 -7.03 -1.26 2.64
N LEU A 145 -6.20 -1.49 3.65
CA LEU A 145 -5.87 -0.50 4.67
C LEU A 145 -4.45 0.00 4.43
N PHE A 146 -4.34 1.28 4.14
CA PHE A 146 -3.07 1.99 4.05
C PHE A 146 -2.71 2.55 5.42
N GLY A 147 -1.70 1.94 6.07
CA GLY A 147 -1.16 2.37 7.35
C GLY A 147 -0.12 3.46 7.14
N HIS A 148 -0.43 4.68 7.56
CA HIS A 148 0.43 5.84 7.41
C HIS A 148 1.20 6.17 8.68
N LEU A 149 2.30 6.87 8.52
CA LEU A 149 2.99 7.61 9.58
C LEU A 149 2.30 8.96 9.79
N ARG A 150 2.48 9.58 10.97
CA ARG A 150 2.09 10.99 11.14
C ARG A 150 2.84 11.85 10.14
N TYR A 151 2.20 12.90 9.64
CA TYR A 151 2.72 13.79 8.60
C TYR A 151 4.06 14.46 8.97
N ASN A 152 4.31 14.71 10.26
CA ASN A 152 5.51 15.36 10.78
C ASN A 152 6.64 14.39 11.18
N VAL A 153 6.50 13.09 10.93
CA VAL A 153 7.56 12.11 11.19
C VAL A 153 8.72 12.37 10.23
N ASP A 154 9.92 12.50 10.78
CA ASP A 154 11.17 12.51 10.03
C ASP A 154 11.46 11.10 9.48
N LEU A 155 11.64 11.01 8.16
CA LEU A 155 11.94 9.78 7.43
C LEU A 155 13.44 9.54 7.24
N THR A 156 14.30 10.29 7.92
CA THR A 156 15.74 9.97 7.95
C THR A 156 15.92 8.51 8.35
N PRO A 157 16.74 7.74 7.61
CA PRO A 157 17.01 6.33 7.94
C PRO A 157 17.44 6.16 9.40
N ILE A 158 16.84 5.19 10.09
CA ILE A 158 17.04 4.95 11.52
C ILE A 158 18.48 4.54 11.80
N GLU A 159 19.21 5.35 12.59
CA GLU A 159 20.66 5.17 12.82
C GLU A 159 20.96 3.85 13.55
N GLU A 160 20.11 3.41 14.47
CA GLU A 160 20.28 2.17 15.24
C GLU A 160 20.37 0.94 14.34
N MET A 161 19.79 0.98 13.15
CA MET A 161 19.87 -0.10 12.17
C MET A 161 20.80 0.19 10.97
N LYS A 162 21.70 1.15 11.10
CA LYS A 162 22.66 1.55 10.06
C LYS A 162 23.45 0.38 9.46
N HIS A 163 23.76 -0.64 10.26
CA HIS A 163 24.44 -1.85 9.82
C HIS A 163 23.61 -2.71 8.83
N LEU A 164 22.29 -2.49 8.76
CA LEU A 164 21.36 -3.13 7.84
C LEU A 164 21.06 -2.30 6.60
N HIS A 165 21.38 -1.00 6.62
CA HIS A 165 21.07 -0.10 5.50
C HIS A 165 21.71 -0.58 4.20
N ASN A 166 21.02 -0.32 3.08
CA ASN A 166 21.59 -0.47 1.75
C ASN A 166 22.63 0.64 1.52
N GLN A 167 23.91 0.32 1.76
CA GLN A 167 25.00 1.29 1.72
C GLN A 167 25.17 1.96 0.35
N GLU A 168 24.89 1.27 -0.74
CA GLU A 168 24.94 1.79 -2.08
C GLU A 168 23.87 2.87 -2.30
N ASN A 169 22.63 2.60 -1.89
CA ASN A 169 21.52 3.55 -1.96
C ASN A 169 21.74 4.76 -1.05
N ILE A 170 22.29 4.55 0.16
CA ILE A 170 22.64 5.63 1.09
C ILE A 170 23.70 6.54 0.45
N ALA A 171 24.78 5.96 -0.09
CA ALA A 171 25.85 6.71 -0.74
C ALA A 171 25.36 7.46 -1.99
N ALA A 172 24.37 6.92 -2.69
CA ALA A 172 23.72 7.58 -3.82
C ALA A 172 22.74 8.69 -3.41
N GLY A 173 22.51 8.91 -2.10
CA GLY A 173 21.58 9.93 -1.60
C GLY A 173 20.09 9.59 -1.88
N LYS A 174 19.75 8.32 -2.04
CA LYS A 174 18.39 7.88 -2.37
C LYS A 174 17.38 8.18 -1.25
N TYR A 175 17.83 8.28 -0.01
CA TYR A 175 16.97 8.47 1.17
C TYR A 175 17.32 9.79 1.87
N PRO A 176 16.96 10.97 1.28
CA PRO A 176 17.21 12.26 1.89
C PRO A 176 16.37 12.44 3.16
N SER A 177 16.84 13.31 4.08
CA SER A 177 16.05 13.73 5.23
C SER A 177 14.85 14.53 4.75
N MET A 178 13.65 14.07 5.10
CA MET A 178 12.38 14.73 4.83
C MET A 178 11.28 14.19 5.76
N THR A 179 10.19 14.92 5.88
CA THR A 179 9.02 14.46 6.64
C THR A 179 8.17 13.51 5.82
N ALA A 180 7.32 12.71 6.50
CA ALA A 180 6.34 11.86 5.85
C ALA A 180 5.37 12.65 4.96
N HIS A 181 5.05 13.90 5.34
CA HIS A 181 4.24 14.80 4.53
C HIS A 181 4.95 15.19 3.22
N GLU A 182 6.21 15.63 3.31
CA GLU A 182 7.00 16.01 2.13
C GLU A 182 7.14 14.83 1.16
N LYS A 183 7.43 13.64 1.68
CA LYS A 183 7.49 12.41 0.86
C LYS A 183 6.15 12.12 0.18
N LEU A 184 5.06 12.18 0.91
CA LEU A 184 3.73 11.96 0.34
C LEU A 184 3.43 12.98 -0.76
N MET A 185 3.74 14.25 -0.55
CA MET A 185 3.51 15.31 -1.53
C MET A 185 4.38 15.16 -2.78
N GLU A 186 5.64 14.71 -2.61
CA GLU A 186 6.53 14.36 -3.72
C GLU A 186 5.92 13.26 -4.60
N GLU A 187 5.49 12.16 -3.99
CA GLU A 187 4.89 11.01 -4.66
C GLU A 187 3.57 11.39 -5.36
N LEU A 188 2.68 12.13 -4.68
CA LEU A 188 1.42 12.61 -5.26
C LEU A 188 1.65 13.55 -6.46
N LYS A 189 2.70 14.37 -6.43
CA LYS A 189 3.08 15.21 -7.59
C LYS A 189 3.54 14.35 -8.75
N ALA A 190 4.36 13.31 -8.49
CA ALA A 190 4.86 12.42 -9.53
C ALA A 190 3.74 11.70 -10.30
N ILE A 191 2.62 11.40 -9.64
CA ILE A 191 1.45 10.75 -10.23
C ILE A 191 0.31 11.73 -10.59
N ASN A 192 0.56 13.04 -10.57
CA ASN A 192 -0.41 14.12 -10.88
C ASN A 192 -1.67 14.13 -9.99
N LEU A 193 -1.57 13.69 -8.75
CA LEU A 193 -2.64 13.71 -7.75
C LEU A 193 -2.40 14.69 -6.59
N ALA A 194 -1.37 15.53 -6.65
CA ALA A 194 -1.15 16.55 -5.63
C ALA A 194 -2.32 17.54 -5.58
N PRO A 195 -2.76 17.95 -4.36
CA PRO A 195 -3.78 18.97 -4.21
C PRO A 195 -3.37 20.27 -4.94
N LYS A 196 -4.33 20.89 -5.62
CA LYS A 196 -4.11 22.18 -6.31
C LYS A 196 -4.07 23.37 -5.35
N MET A 197 -4.50 23.18 -4.09
CA MET A 197 -4.54 24.23 -3.06
C MET A 197 -3.39 24.05 -2.07
N SER A 198 -2.78 25.15 -1.63
CA SER A 198 -1.83 25.14 -0.51
C SER A 198 -2.58 24.84 0.81
N ILE A 199 -1.86 24.31 1.80
CA ILE A 199 -2.42 24.05 3.15
C ILE A 199 -2.95 25.36 3.78
N GLU A 200 -2.33 26.50 3.48
CA GLU A 200 -2.73 27.84 3.96
C GLU A 200 -4.13 28.23 3.45
N GLU A 201 -4.47 27.88 2.21
CA GLU A 201 -5.81 28.12 1.64
C GLU A 201 -6.88 27.18 2.22
N ALA A 202 -6.50 25.95 2.58
CA ALA A 202 -7.43 24.98 3.18
C ALA A 202 -7.75 25.29 4.65
N VAL A 203 -6.84 25.92 5.38
CA VAL A 203 -7.00 26.30 6.81
C VAL A 203 -7.55 27.71 6.97
N GLY A 204 -7.37 28.58 5.99
CA GLY A 204 -7.84 29.98 6.00
C GLY A 204 -9.34 30.18 5.79
N GLY A 205 -10.11 29.12 5.54
CA GLY A 205 -11.56 29.19 5.23
C GLY A 205 -12.51 29.22 6.43
N THR A 206 -12.03 29.34 7.68
CA THR A 206 -12.89 29.44 8.88
C THR A 206 -12.74 30.78 9.56
N GLY A 207 -13.34 31.80 8.98
CA GLY A 207 -13.44 33.08 9.68
C GLY A 207 -13.91 34.21 8.81
N GLU A 208 -15.23 34.25 8.62
CA GLU A 208 -16.03 35.47 8.56
C GLU A 208 -17.47 35.10 8.16
N THR A 209 -18.32 34.85 9.15
CA THR A 209 -19.77 35.01 9.01
C THR A 209 -20.14 36.35 9.60
N ASN A 210 -20.45 37.26 8.75
CA ASN A 210 -21.28 38.42 9.11
C ASN A 210 -22.73 37.99 9.34
#